data_8be2430c48789386aa9382c5d5805fad
#
_entry.id   8be2430c48789386aa9382c5d5805fad
#
_cell.length_a   1.000
_cell.length_b   1.000
_cell.length_c   1.000
_cell.angle_alpha   90.00
_cell.angle_beta   90.00
_cell.angle_gamma   90.00
#
_symmetry.space_group_name_H-M   'P 1'
#
loop_
_entity.id
_entity.type
_entity.pdbx_description
1 polymer ?
#
loop_
_entity_poly.entity_id
_entity_poly.type
_entity_poly.pdbx_seq_one_letter_code
_entity_poly.pdbx_strand_id
1 'polypeptide(L)'
;MRLVIAGSEGNIGRRLKAAFPDSIGIDVRRGADIVADLATVDFSRAVIAEALTRADAVVHLATSADPDAPDDIHWQAVANGARLFAACAHAGVPRIVVASSDWAEPKNGMTTNAYGQSKRVMEALSAMYSLAPGRDAVALRVGWVPVSVDEVPLAPDWLRDNYWDDARLLTEFRRALGLTDDGQLRAGSPP
;
A
#
# COMPACT_ATOMS: atom_id res chain seq x y z
N MET A 1 14.26 0.15 10.70
CA MET A 1 13.14 0.96 10.13
C MET A 1 11.86 0.55 10.82
N ARG A 2 11.14 1.50 11.40
CA ARG A 2 9.83 1.30 12.02
C ARG A 2 8.76 1.44 10.93
N LEU A 3 8.16 0.34 10.55
CA LEU A 3 7.19 0.25 9.47
C LEU A 3 5.78 0.07 10.03
N VAL A 4 4.81 0.82 9.50
CA VAL A 4 3.38 0.59 9.73
C VAL A 4 2.77 0.05 8.43
N ILE A 5 1.97 -1.01 8.51
CA ILE A 5 1.32 -1.65 7.36
C ILE A 5 -0.20 -1.58 7.57
N ALA A 6 -0.89 -0.69 6.84
CA ALA A 6 -2.34 -0.65 6.79
C ALA A 6 -2.85 -1.65 5.74
N GLY A 7 -3.71 -2.59 6.16
CA GLY A 7 -4.08 -3.76 5.38
C GLY A 7 -3.16 -4.97 5.63
N SER A 8 -2.64 -5.10 6.85
CA SER A 8 -1.66 -6.12 7.23
C SER A 8 -2.16 -7.56 7.11
N GLU A 9 -3.45 -7.79 7.24
CA GLU A 9 -4.08 -9.11 7.16
C GLU A 9 -4.57 -9.46 5.73
N GLY A 10 -4.30 -8.59 4.76
CA GLY A 10 -4.53 -8.84 3.34
C GLY A 10 -3.49 -9.79 2.73
N ASN A 11 -3.69 -10.17 1.46
CA ASN A 11 -2.80 -11.07 0.73
C ASN A 11 -1.34 -10.57 0.70
N ILE A 12 -1.13 -9.33 0.30
CA ILE A 12 0.21 -8.70 0.28
C ILE A 12 0.66 -8.34 1.70
N GLY A 13 -0.26 -7.86 2.54
CA GLY A 13 0.05 -7.42 3.90
C GLY A 13 0.71 -8.50 4.74
N ARG A 14 0.19 -9.73 4.71
CA ARG A 14 0.78 -10.87 5.44
C ARG A 14 2.19 -11.22 4.97
N ARG A 15 2.45 -11.13 3.65
CA ARG A 15 3.80 -11.35 3.10
C ARG A 15 4.79 -10.28 3.57
N LEU A 16 4.34 -9.02 3.60
CA LEU A 16 5.18 -7.93 4.11
C LEU A 16 5.38 -8.06 5.63
N LYS A 17 4.35 -8.43 6.41
CA LYS A 17 4.50 -8.70 7.85
C LYS A 17 5.52 -9.80 8.11
N ALA A 18 5.52 -10.86 7.32
CA ALA A 18 6.51 -11.94 7.44
C ALA A 18 7.94 -11.46 7.11
N ALA A 19 8.09 -10.57 6.13
CA ALA A 19 9.39 -10.02 5.73
C ALA A 19 9.88 -8.89 6.64
N PHE A 20 8.97 -8.21 7.35
CA PHE A 20 9.23 -7.12 8.30
C PHE A 20 8.55 -7.42 9.64
N PRO A 21 9.05 -8.39 10.42
CA PRO A 21 8.37 -8.90 11.62
C PRO A 21 8.15 -7.84 12.71
N ASP A 22 9.03 -6.84 12.79
CA ASP A 22 8.92 -5.73 13.74
C ASP A 22 7.97 -4.60 13.29
N SER A 23 7.29 -4.76 12.13
CA SER A 23 6.32 -3.79 11.66
C SER A 23 5.03 -3.84 12.47
N ILE A 24 4.33 -2.71 12.56
CA ILE A 24 3.01 -2.61 13.20
C ILE A 24 1.94 -2.75 12.11
N GLY A 25 1.09 -3.79 12.23
CA GLY A 25 -0.03 -4.02 11.34
C GLY A 25 -1.30 -3.31 11.82
N ILE A 26 -1.98 -2.62 10.89
CA ILE A 26 -3.33 -2.06 11.10
C ILE A 26 -4.27 -2.74 10.10
N ASP A 27 -5.35 -3.35 10.58
CA ASP A 27 -6.36 -3.99 9.73
C ASP A 27 -7.71 -4.04 10.45
N VAL A 28 -8.79 -4.23 9.71
CA VAL A 28 -10.13 -4.51 10.27
C VAL A 28 -10.23 -5.92 10.84
N ARG A 29 -9.37 -6.82 10.40
CA ARG A 29 -9.37 -8.23 10.79
C ARG A 29 -8.70 -8.42 12.14
N ARG A 30 -9.26 -9.39 12.91
CA ARG A 30 -8.61 -9.86 14.14
C ARG A 30 -7.28 -10.54 13.77
N GLY A 31 -6.23 -10.24 14.52
CA GLY A 31 -4.87 -10.71 14.23
C GLY A 31 -3.90 -9.59 13.92
N ALA A 32 -4.38 -8.44 13.46
CA ALA A 32 -3.56 -7.24 13.35
C ALA A 32 -3.12 -6.72 14.73
N ASP A 33 -1.96 -6.08 14.80
CA ASP A 33 -1.46 -5.46 16.03
C ASP A 33 -2.42 -4.35 16.52
N ILE A 34 -3.03 -3.62 15.57
CA ILE A 34 -4.06 -2.62 15.81
C ILE A 34 -5.28 -2.96 14.96
N VAL A 35 -6.35 -3.41 15.61
CA VAL A 35 -7.63 -3.65 14.90
C VAL A 35 -8.36 -2.33 14.75
N ALA A 36 -8.49 -1.86 13.51
CA ALA A 36 -9.12 -0.59 13.19
C ALA A 36 -9.64 -0.57 11.74
N ASP A 37 -10.80 0.05 11.56
CA ASP A 37 -11.37 0.35 10.24
C ASP A 37 -10.99 1.78 9.84
N LEU A 38 -10.26 1.93 8.74
CA LEU A 38 -9.83 3.25 8.24
C LEU A 38 -11.02 4.16 7.87
N ALA A 39 -12.21 3.59 7.61
CA ALA A 39 -13.41 4.36 7.32
C ALA A 39 -13.90 5.16 8.55
N THR A 40 -13.78 4.59 9.73
CA THR A 40 -14.40 5.11 10.95
C THR A 40 -13.43 5.45 12.07
N VAL A 41 -12.18 4.96 11.96
CA VAL A 41 -11.20 5.13 13.03
C VAL A 41 -10.89 6.59 13.30
N ASP A 42 -10.75 6.92 14.58
CA ASP A 42 -10.14 8.16 15.01
C ASP A 42 -8.61 7.97 15.08
N PHE A 43 -7.90 8.62 14.17
CA PHE A 43 -6.45 8.58 14.10
C PHE A 43 -5.75 9.27 15.29
N SER A 44 -6.48 10.05 16.10
CA SER A 44 -5.96 10.64 17.35
C SER A 44 -5.89 9.66 18.52
N ARG A 45 -6.48 8.45 18.40
CA ARG A 45 -6.32 7.39 19.41
C ARG A 45 -4.85 7.14 19.67
N ALA A 46 -4.46 7.17 20.95
CA ALA A 46 -3.06 7.14 21.37
C ALA A 46 -2.22 6.04 20.68
N VAL A 47 -2.75 4.81 20.57
CA VAL A 47 -2.02 3.69 19.97
C VAL A 47 -1.74 3.91 18.47
N ILE A 48 -2.65 4.55 17.73
CA ILE A 48 -2.48 4.82 16.30
C ILE A 48 -1.60 6.06 16.10
N ALA A 49 -1.88 7.12 16.84
CA ALA A 49 -1.09 8.35 16.79
C ALA A 49 0.38 8.07 17.12
N GLU A 50 0.66 7.25 18.15
CA GLU A 50 2.01 6.85 18.51
C GLU A 50 2.67 6.00 17.41
N ALA A 51 1.94 5.02 16.84
CA ALA A 51 2.45 4.19 15.75
C ALA A 51 2.85 5.06 14.55
N LEU A 52 2.00 6.01 14.13
CA LEU A 52 2.28 6.89 13.01
C LEU A 52 3.41 7.88 13.30
N THR A 53 3.42 8.51 14.49
CA THR A 53 4.46 9.49 14.86
C THR A 53 5.86 8.87 14.93
N ARG A 54 5.93 7.59 15.27
CA ARG A 54 7.20 6.85 15.32
C ARG A 54 7.56 6.16 14.01
N ALA A 55 6.67 6.15 13.03
CA ALA A 55 6.92 5.44 11.78
C ALA A 55 7.99 6.14 10.94
N ASP A 56 8.94 5.37 10.46
CA ASP A 56 9.87 5.78 9.41
C ASP A 56 9.21 5.66 8.03
N ALA A 57 8.23 4.75 7.89
CA ALA A 57 7.41 4.61 6.69
C ALA A 57 6.04 3.98 7.00
N VAL A 58 5.07 4.26 6.13
CA VAL A 58 3.75 3.63 6.12
C VAL A 58 3.53 2.95 4.77
N VAL A 59 3.11 1.68 4.78
CA VAL A 59 2.63 0.97 3.57
C VAL A 59 1.11 0.89 3.63
N HIS A 60 0.44 1.40 2.60
CA HIS A 60 -1.01 1.39 2.49
C HIS A 60 -1.48 0.34 1.48
N LEU A 61 -2.04 -0.75 2.01
CA LEU A 61 -2.61 -1.88 1.26
C LEU A 61 -4.12 -2.07 1.53
N ALA A 62 -4.70 -1.27 2.43
CA ALA A 62 -6.11 -1.38 2.82
C ALA A 62 -7.03 -0.80 1.72
N THR A 63 -6.97 -1.40 0.54
CA THR A 63 -7.79 -1.07 -0.63
C THR A 63 -8.35 -2.36 -1.23
N SER A 64 -9.41 -2.27 -2.06
CA SER A 64 -9.82 -3.43 -2.85
C SER A 64 -8.74 -3.79 -3.88
N ALA A 65 -8.49 -5.08 -4.03
CA ALA A 65 -7.65 -5.63 -5.11
C ALA A 65 -8.49 -6.27 -6.23
N ASP A 66 -9.81 -6.29 -6.08
CA ASP A 66 -10.74 -6.86 -7.05
C ASP A 66 -11.22 -5.75 -8.01
N PRO A 67 -10.84 -5.81 -9.31
CA PRO A 67 -11.27 -4.84 -10.31
C PRO A 67 -12.77 -4.90 -10.64
N ASP A 68 -13.43 -6.01 -10.31
CA ASP A 68 -14.85 -6.26 -10.56
C ASP A 68 -15.73 -5.99 -9.32
N ALA A 69 -15.13 -5.54 -8.22
CA ALA A 69 -15.88 -5.13 -7.03
C ALA A 69 -16.82 -3.95 -7.36
N PRO A 70 -17.98 -3.83 -6.67
CA PRO A 70 -18.87 -2.69 -6.82
C PRO A 70 -18.17 -1.33 -6.64
N ASP A 71 -18.64 -0.31 -7.36
CA ASP A 71 -18.02 1.02 -7.39
C ASP A 71 -17.91 1.66 -6.00
N ASP A 72 -18.87 1.43 -5.12
CA ASP A 72 -18.89 1.96 -3.74
C ASP A 72 -17.69 1.46 -2.92
N ILE A 73 -17.21 0.24 -3.17
CA ILE A 73 -16.00 -0.31 -2.55
C ILE A 73 -14.77 0.51 -2.97
N HIS A 74 -14.70 0.91 -4.24
CA HIS A 74 -13.58 1.72 -4.73
C HIS A 74 -13.66 3.17 -4.22
N TRP A 75 -14.87 3.74 -4.12
CA TRP A 75 -15.07 5.04 -3.47
C TRP A 75 -14.66 5.02 -2.00
N GLN A 76 -15.03 3.94 -1.28
CA GLN A 76 -14.62 3.77 0.12
C GLN A 76 -13.10 3.65 0.25
N ALA A 77 -12.44 2.92 -0.66
CA ALA A 77 -10.99 2.80 -0.69
C ALA A 77 -10.31 4.17 -0.88
N VAL A 78 -10.85 5.03 -1.76
CA VAL A 78 -10.36 6.40 -1.98
C VAL A 78 -10.50 7.23 -0.71
N ALA A 79 -11.67 7.23 -0.07
CA ALA A 79 -11.91 7.98 1.16
C ALA A 79 -10.97 7.52 2.29
N ASN A 80 -10.79 6.22 2.46
CA ASN A 80 -9.89 5.63 3.46
C ASN A 80 -8.44 6.02 3.21
N GLY A 81 -7.99 5.97 1.95
CA GLY A 81 -6.66 6.40 1.56
C GLY A 81 -6.41 7.87 1.89
N ALA A 82 -7.33 8.77 1.50
CA ALA A 82 -7.22 10.19 1.77
C ALA A 82 -7.13 10.48 3.29
N ARG A 83 -7.93 9.78 4.11
CA ARG A 83 -7.87 9.89 5.58
C ARG A 83 -6.52 9.45 6.14
N LEU A 84 -6.00 8.31 5.66
CA LEU A 84 -4.70 7.81 6.10
C LEU A 84 -3.56 8.76 5.70
N PHE A 85 -3.55 9.27 4.44
CA PHE A 85 -2.56 10.25 3.98
C PHE A 85 -2.60 11.53 4.84
N ALA A 86 -3.79 12.04 5.18
CA ALA A 86 -3.95 13.18 6.07
C ALA A 86 -3.40 12.91 7.49
N ALA A 87 -3.68 11.73 8.04
CA ALA A 87 -3.16 11.32 9.35
C ALA A 87 -1.63 11.19 9.34
N CYS A 88 -1.06 10.58 8.30
CA CYS A 88 0.40 10.51 8.10
C CYS A 88 1.02 11.90 7.98
N ALA A 89 0.37 12.80 7.25
CA ALA A 89 0.82 14.18 7.12
C ALA A 89 0.84 14.92 8.47
N HIS A 90 -0.20 14.72 9.28
CA HIS A 90 -0.29 15.30 10.62
C HIS A 90 0.79 14.72 11.55
N ALA A 91 1.01 13.42 11.49
CA ALA A 91 2.02 12.72 12.31
C ALA A 91 3.47 12.96 11.86
N GLY A 92 3.68 13.58 10.70
CA GLY A 92 5.02 13.84 10.15
C GLY A 92 5.71 12.60 9.58
N VAL A 93 4.95 11.60 9.12
CA VAL A 93 5.52 10.38 8.51
C VAL A 93 6.38 10.76 7.30
N PRO A 94 7.67 10.40 7.24
CA PRO A 94 8.54 10.85 6.15
C PRO A 94 8.27 10.12 4.83
N ARG A 95 7.78 8.86 4.87
CA ARG A 95 7.57 8.06 3.66
C ARG A 95 6.26 7.28 3.68
N ILE A 96 5.56 7.29 2.53
CA ILE A 96 4.39 6.45 2.29
C ILE A 96 4.64 5.61 1.03
N VAL A 97 4.29 4.32 1.08
CA VAL A 97 4.18 3.46 -0.10
C VAL A 97 2.73 3.00 -0.21
N VAL A 98 2.06 3.32 -1.31
CA VAL A 98 0.68 2.87 -1.54
C VAL A 98 0.62 1.91 -2.72
N ALA A 99 -0.18 0.85 -2.58
CA ALA A 99 -0.41 -0.06 -3.69
C ALA A 99 -1.30 0.61 -4.76
N SER A 100 -0.72 0.85 -5.93
CA SER A 100 -1.39 1.17 -7.19
C SER A 100 -1.47 -0.08 -8.07
N SER A 101 -1.86 0.07 -9.32
CA SER A 101 -2.00 -1.01 -10.30
C SER A 101 -1.76 -0.47 -11.71
N ASP A 102 -1.39 -1.32 -12.63
CA ASP A 102 -1.33 -1.00 -14.07
C ASP A 102 -2.67 -0.52 -14.63
N TRP A 103 -3.79 -0.88 -13.98
CA TRP A 103 -5.13 -0.38 -14.33
C TRP A 103 -5.31 1.13 -14.09
N ALA A 104 -4.39 1.77 -13.34
CA ALA A 104 -4.37 3.22 -13.20
C ALA A 104 -4.09 3.92 -14.55
N GLU A 105 -3.43 3.23 -15.49
CA GLU A 105 -3.12 3.76 -16.82
C GLU A 105 -3.71 2.85 -17.90
N PRO A 106 -4.80 3.26 -18.56
CA PRO A 106 -5.40 2.47 -19.62
C PRO A 106 -4.41 2.25 -20.76
N LYS A 107 -4.23 1.00 -21.15
CA LYS A 107 -3.41 0.61 -22.31
C LYS A 107 -4.31 0.30 -23.51
N ASN A 108 -3.81 0.56 -24.71
CA ASN A 108 -4.42 0.12 -25.98
C ASN A 108 -5.90 0.54 -26.19
N GLY A 109 -6.27 1.75 -25.78
CA GLY A 109 -7.64 2.26 -25.99
C GLY A 109 -8.68 1.67 -25.04
N MET A 110 -8.28 0.88 -24.04
CA MET A 110 -9.19 0.41 -23.00
C MET A 110 -9.57 1.57 -22.06
N THR A 111 -10.85 1.65 -21.72
CA THR A 111 -11.30 2.55 -20.66
C THR A 111 -10.97 1.97 -19.30
N THR A 112 -10.50 2.80 -18.39
CA THR A 112 -10.34 2.37 -17.00
C THR A 112 -11.70 2.28 -16.29
N ASN A 113 -11.83 1.35 -15.35
CA ASN A 113 -13.01 1.21 -14.48
C ASN A 113 -12.80 1.97 -13.14
N ALA A 114 -13.78 1.86 -12.23
CA ALA A 114 -13.70 2.49 -10.89
C ALA A 114 -12.46 2.04 -10.10
N TYR A 115 -12.07 0.75 -10.22
CA TYR A 115 -10.83 0.25 -9.62
C TYR A 115 -9.60 1.04 -10.12
N GLY A 116 -9.40 1.11 -11.44
CA GLY A 116 -8.28 1.83 -12.02
C GLY A 116 -8.29 3.33 -11.67
N GLN A 117 -9.48 3.97 -11.66
CA GLN A 117 -9.62 5.36 -11.23
C GLN A 117 -9.25 5.53 -9.75
N SER A 118 -9.66 4.60 -8.86
CA SER A 118 -9.27 4.65 -7.45
C SER A 118 -7.74 4.61 -7.28
N LYS A 119 -7.04 3.82 -8.11
CA LYS A 119 -5.57 3.76 -8.10
C LYS A 119 -4.93 5.06 -8.59
N ARG A 120 -5.50 5.71 -9.62
CA ARG A 120 -5.05 7.06 -10.06
C ARG A 120 -5.20 8.09 -8.95
N VAL A 121 -6.27 8.03 -8.16
CA VAL A 121 -6.42 8.93 -7.00
C VAL A 121 -5.32 8.67 -5.97
N MET A 122 -4.94 7.41 -5.71
CA MET A 122 -3.81 7.10 -4.84
C MET A 122 -2.49 7.66 -5.38
N GLU A 123 -2.25 7.59 -6.70
CA GLU A 123 -1.09 8.20 -7.35
C GLU A 123 -1.09 9.72 -7.19
N ALA A 124 -2.25 10.37 -7.34
CA ALA A 124 -2.40 11.81 -7.13
C ALA A 124 -2.17 12.23 -5.66
N LEU A 125 -2.69 11.45 -4.69
CA LEU A 125 -2.43 11.67 -3.26
C LEU A 125 -0.94 11.53 -2.93
N SER A 126 -0.26 10.54 -3.53
CA SER A 126 1.19 10.36 -3.37
C SER A 126 1.96 11.57 -3.90
N ALA A 127 1.63 12.05 -5.09
CA ALA A 127 2.24 13.24 -5.66
C ALA A 127 2.01 14.48 -4.78
N MET A 128 0.78 14.67 -4.27
CA MET A 128 0.47 15.77 -3.35
C MET A 128 1.25 15.66 -2.03
N TYR A 129 1.38 14.46 -1.47
CA TYR A 129 2.12 14.23 -0.22
C TYR A 129 3.59 14.64 -0.35
N SER A 130 4.20 14.31 -1.48
CA SER A 130 5.63 14.57 -1.76
C SER A 130 5.94 16.05 -2.04
N LEU A 131 4.94 16.95 -2.13
CA LEU A 131 5.18 18.38 -2.27
C LEU A 131 5.72 19.03 -0.99
N ALA A 132 5.48 18.44 0.17
CA ALA A 132 5.96 18.98 1.42
C ALA A 132 7.42 18.58 1.68
N PRO A 133 8.28 19.50 2.15
CA PRO A 133 9.67 19.17 2.49
C PRO A 133 9.75 18.02 3.52
N GLY A 134 10.69 17.11 3.33
CA GLY A 134 10.91 15.95 4.20
C GLY A 134 9.88 14.84 4.06
N ARG A 135 9.00 14.91 3.07
CA ARG A 135 8.00 13.88 2.76
C ARG A 135 8.23 13.30 1.38
N ASP A 136 7.99 12.01 1.26
CA ASP A 136 8.03 11.28 0.02
C ASP A 136 6.93 10.22 0.00
N ALA A 137 6.27 10.03 -1.14
CA ALA A 137 5.28 8.98 -1.31
C ALA A 137 5.42 8.33 -2.69
N VAL A 138 5.42 7.00 -2.68
CA VAL A 138 5.54 6.16 -3.86
C VAL A 138 4.24 5.40 -4.07
N ALA A 139 3.59 5.62 -5.19
CA ALA A 139 2.50 4.77 -5.66
C ALA A 139 3.10 3.62 -6.47
N LEU A 140 3.18 2.44 -5.87
CA LEU A 140 3.75 1.25 -6.49
C LEU A 140 2.67 0.53 -7.29
N ARG A 141 2.81 0.49 -8.62
CA ARG A 141 1.94 -0.33 -9.49
C ARG A 141 2.31 -1.79 -9.32
N VAL A 142 1.55 -2.47 -8.46
CA VAL A 142 1.76 -3.87 -8.15
C VAL A 142 1.15 -4.71 -9.26
N GLY A 143 1.90 -5.72 -9.71
CA GLY A 143 1.39 -6.73 -10.63
C GLY A 143 0.42 -7.70 -9.95
N TRP A 144 0.10 -8.79 -10.64
CA TRP A 144 -0.76 -9.81 -10.06
C TRP A 144 0.00 -10.67 -9.04
N VAL A 145 -0.52 -10.68 -7.81
CA VAL A 145 -0.02 -11.48 -6.69
C VAL A 145 -1.12 -12.46 -6.29
N PRO A 146 -1.06 -13.74 -6.73
CA PRO A 146 -2.08 -14.74 -6.40
C PRO A 146 -2.07 -15.08 -4.90
N VAL A 147 -3.16 -15.62 -4.40
CA VAL A 147 -3.23 -16.13 -3.02
C VAL A 147 -2.42 -17.42 -2.90
N SER A 148 -2.51 -18.30 -3.91
CA SER A 148 -1.69 -19.51 -4.04
C SER A 148 -0.93 -19.51 -5.38
N VAL A 149 0.28 -20.04 -5.36
CA VAL A 149 1.08 -20.25 -6.59
C VAL A 149 0.39 -21.20 -7.56
N ASP A 150 -0.49 -22.08 -7.08
CA ASP A 150 -1.25 -23.01 -7.92
C ASP A 150 -2.26 -22.31 -8.84
N GLU A 151 -2.59 -21.05 -8.58
CA GLU A 151 -3.43 -20.24 -9.47
C GLU A 151 -2.68 -19.81 -10.75
N VAL A 152 -1.35 -19.74 -10.72
CA VAL A 152 -0.54 -19.19 -11.81
C VAL A 152 -0.72 -19.98 -13.12
N PRO A 153 -0.62 -21.32 -13.15
CA PRO A 153 -0.80 -22.08 -14.39
C PRO A 153 -2.24 -22.05 -14.93
N LEU A 154 -3.22 -21.70 -14.10
CA LEU A 154 -4.64 -21.63 -14.45
C LEU A 154 -5.07 -20.24 -14.95
N ALA A 155 -4.24 -19.23 -14.72
CA ALA A 155 -4.54 -17.86 -15.11
C ALA A 155 -4.37 -17.64 -16.62
N PRO A 156 -5.14 -16.71 -17.22
CA PRO A 156 -4.95 -16.33 -18.62
C PRO A 156 -3.59 -15.65 -18.83
N ASP A 157 -3.06 -15.70 -20.06
CA ASP A 157 -1.71 -15.22 -20.41
C ASP A 157 -1.48 -13.77 -19.99
N TRP A 158 -2.42 -12.87 -20.28
CA TRP A 158 -2.31 -11.46 -19.93
C TRP A 158 -2.15 -11.20 -18.42
N LEU A 159 -2.65 -12.09 -17.58
CA LEU A 159 -2.53 -12.01 -16.13
C LEU A 159 -1.19 -12.60 -15.68
N ARG A 160 -0.77 -13.73 -16.30
CA ARG A 160 0.54 -14.35 -16.07
C ARG A 160 1.70 -13.43 -16.43
N ASP A 161 1.57 -12.65 -17.49
CA ASP A 161 2.58 -11.66 -17.91
C ASP A 161 2.82 -10.58 -16.86
N ASN A 162 1.83 -10.34 -16.01
CA ASN A 162 1.90 -9.39 -14.88
C ASN A 162 2.15 -10.06 -13.52
N TYR A 163 2.45 -11.37 -13.50
CA TYR A 163 2.67 -12.10 -12.25
C TYR A 163 3.88 -11.61 -11.47
N TRP A 164 3.68 -11.42 -10.19
CA TRP A 164 4.73 -11.17 -9.22
C TRP A 164 4.77 -12.30 -8.19
N ASP A 165 5.89 -13.01 -8.13
CA ASP A 165 6.20 -13.91 -7.04
C ASP A 165 6.60 -13.12 -5.76
N ASP A 166 6.76 -13.82 -4.66
CA ASP A 166 7.12 -13.20 -3.39
C ASP A 166 8.49 -12.50 -3.44
N ALA A 167 9.44 -13.04 -4.21
CA ALA A 167 10.78 -12.45 -4.34
C ALA A 167 10.69 -11.09 -5.04
N ARG A 168 9.98 -11.01 -6.16
CA ARG A 168 9.74 -9.76 -6.89
C ARG A 168 8.94 -8.78 -6.04
N LEU A 169 7.86 -9.24 -5.40
CA LEU A 169 7.03 -8.43 -4.52
C LEU A 169 7.87 -7.73 -3.46
N LEU A 170 8.67 -8.51 -2.71
CA LEU A 170 9.50 -7.97 -1.63
C LEU A 170 10.59 -7.03 -2.15
N THR A 171 11.20 -7.34 -3.28
CA THR A 171 12.22 -6.48 -3.92
C THR A 171 11.62 -5.11 -4.28
N GLU A 172 10.44 -5.09 -4.92
CA GLU A 172 9.80 -3.83 -5.33
C GLU A 172 9.32 -3.01 -4.12
N PHE A 173 8.77 -3.67 -3.08
CA PHE A 173 8.41 -2.93 -1.85
C PHE A 173 9.64 -2.41 -1.10
N ARG A 174 10.75 -3.17 -1.01
CA ARG A 174 12.01 -2.66 -0.45
C ARG A 174 12.52 -1.46 -1.21
N ARG A 175 12.51 -1.52 -2.55
CA ARG A 175 12.90 -0.38 -3.40
C ARG A 175 12.01 0.83 -3.16
N ALA A 176 10.69 0.66 -3.11
CA ALA A 176 9.74 1.74 -2.83
C ALA A 176 9.90 2.32 -1.42
N LEU A 177 10.31 1.51 -0.45
CA LEU A 177 10.65 1.94 0.91
C LEU A 177 12.03 2.63 1.00
N GLY A 178 12.80 2.70 -0.10
CA GLY A 178 14.15 3.27 -0.12
C GLY A 178 15.19 2.35 0.53
N LEU A 179 14.91 1.06 0.62
CA LEU A 179 15.85 0.08 1.15
C LEU A 179 16.72 -0.52 0.04
N THR A 180 17.92 -0.92 0.41
CA THR A 180 18.80 -1.79 -0.39
C THR A 180 18.35 -3.25 -0.27
N ASP A 181 18.88 -4.14 -1.09
CA ASP A 181 18.49 -5.56 -1.08
C ASP A 181 18.83 -6.26 0.25
N ASP A 182 19.85 -5.76 0.97
CA ASP A 182 20.21 -6.17 2.34
C ASP A 182 19.39 -5.46 3.44
N GLY A 183 18.41 -4.64 3.07
CA GLY A 183 17.47 -4.00 3.99
C GLY A 183 17.98 -2.72 4.67
N GLN A 184 19.08 -2.14 4.21
CA GLN A 184 19.58 -0.85 4.71
C GLN A 184 18.93 0.32 3.94
N LEU A 185 18.87 1.50 4.57
CA LEU A 185 18.43 2.72 3.87
C LEU A 185 19.43 3.10 2.78
N ARG A 186 18.94 3.40 1.59
CA ARG A 186 19.78 3.89 0.49
C ARG A 186 20.37 5.25 0.85
N ALA A 187 21.65 5.43 0.58
CA ALA A 187 22.31 6.72 0.74
C ALA A 187 21.61 7.77 -0.16
N GLY A 188 21.18 8.88 0.45
CA GLY A 188 20.45 9.96 -0.27
C GLY A 188 18.93 9.83 -0.27
N SER A 189 18.35 8.81 0.34
CA SER A 189 16.91 8.83 0.68
C SER A 189 16.71 9.91 1.74
N PRO A 190 15.70 10.80 1.61
CA PRO A 190 15.38 11.73 2.69
C PRO A 190 15.09 10.94 3.97
N PRO A 191 15.52 11.48 5.12
CA PRO A 191 15.29 10.86 6.41
C PRO A 191 13.81 10.72 6.73
#